data_87918bba594a88703ed9f8b87a66570f
#
_entry.id   87918bba594a88703ed9f8b87a66570f
#
_cell.length_a   1.000
_cell.length_b   1.000
_cell.length_c   1.000
_cell.angle_alpha   90.00
_cell.angle_beta   90.00
_cell.angle_gamma   90.00
#
_symmetry.space_group_name_H-M   'P 1'
#
loop_
_entity.id
_entity.type
_entity.pdbx_description
1 polymer ?
#
loop_
_entity_poly.entity_id
_entity_poly.type
_entity_poly.pdbx_seq_one_letter_code
_entity_poly.pdbx_strand_id
1 'polypeptide(L)'
;MYEGKMVFSQVMALLPWRRFQTCVERYRGDYKIISLRTQEFFKIMAFAQITGRVSLSSTVLCLNALPSQRYHSGIRSELTKSNLAHANNKRNWKIFYDFAQILIKEATKLYCDDSIKLDIDDGVYALDSTTIDLCLSLFPWAKFRKTKSAIKMHTMINLKGSIPGLQ
;
A
#
# COMPACT_ATOMS: atom_id res chain seq x y z
N MET A 1 0.36 -7.13 26.57
CA MET A 1 -0.93 -6.46 26.63
C MET A 1 -0.84 -5.17 25.83
N TYR A 2 -1.72 -4.95 24.87
CA TYR A 2 -1.64 -3.81 23.93
C TYR A 2 -2.61 -2.68 24.31
N GLU A 3 -2.93 -2.56 25.61
CA GLU A 3 -3.84 -1.53 26.11
C GLU A 3 -3.38 -0.13 25.71
N GLY A 4 -4.28 0.65 25.15
CA GLY A 4 -4.04 2.03 24.72
C GLY A 4 -3.36 2.22 23.36
N LYS A 5 -2.93 1.16 22.65
CA LYS A 5 -2.40 1.29 21.29
C LYS A 5 -3.51 1.19 20.25
N MET A 6 -3.51 2.09 19.28
CA MET A 6 -4.42 2.01 18.14
C MET A 6 -4.23 0.69 17.38
N VAL A 7 -5.33 0.11 16.90
CA VAL A 7 -5.31 -1.10 16.06
C VAL A 7 -4.38 -0.92 14.86
N PHE A 8 -4.40 0.23 14.21
CA PHE A 8 -3.49 0.55 13.12
C PHE A 8 -2.01 0.42 13.51
N SER A 9 -1.63 0.92 14.69
CA SER A 9 -0.25 0.80 15.17
C SER A 9 0.15 -0.64 15.47
N GLN A 10 -0.80 -1.46 15.92
CA GLN A 10 -0.58 -2.89 16.16
C GLN A 10 -0.36 -3.63 14.84
N VAL A 11 -1.19 -3.38 13.83
CA VAL A 11 -1.04 -3.95 12.49
C VAL A 11 0.30 -3.54 11.88
N MET A 12 0.67 -2.26 11.98
CA MET A 12 1.96 -1.77 11.46
C MET A 12 3.16 -2.40 12.21
N ALA A 13 3.01 -2.78 13.47
CA ALA A 13 4.08 -3.44 14.22
C ALA A 13 4.39 -4.87 13.73
N LEU A 14 3.46 -5.53 13.04
CA LEU A 14 3.69 -6.85 12.46
C LEU A 14 4.57 -6.83 11.20
N LEU A 15 4.75 -5.66 10.58
CA LEU A 15 5.49 -5.54 9.34
C LEU A 15 7.01 -5.68 9.55
N PRO A 16 7.74 -6.36 8.66
CA PRO A 16 9.19 -6.54 8.74
C PRO A 16 9.94 -5.25 8.31
N TRP A 17 9.92 -4.22 9.15
CA TRP A 17 10.47 -2.88 8.84
C TRP A 17 11.94 -2.88 8.44
N ARG A 18 12.74 -3.82 8.93
CA ARG A 18 14.13 -3.96 8.50
C ARG A 18 14.23 -4.28 7.01
N ARG A 19 13.38 -5.20 6.51
CA ARG A 19 13.33 -5.55 5.09
C ARG A 19 12.79 -4.39 4.25
N PHE A 20 11.79 -3.65 4.78
CA PHE A 20 11.32 -2.43 4.13
C PHE A 20 12.44 -1.41 3.98
N GLN A 21 13.23 -1.18 5.04
CA GLN A 21 14.35 -0.24 5.01
C GLN A 21 15.40 -0.66 3.97
N THR A 22 15.71 -1.95 3.82
CA THR A 22 16.58 -2.45 2.76
C THR A 22 16.05 -2.12 1.36
N CYS A 23 14.74 -2.21 1.14
CA CYS A 23 14.12 -1.79 -0.13
C CYS A 23 14.27 -0.28 -0.35
N VAL A 24 14.05 0.53 0.70
CA VAL A 24 14.21 1.99 0.64
C VAL A 24 15.65 2.37 0.26
N GLU A 25 16.64 1.75 0.88
CA GLU A 25 18.06 2.00 0.62
C GLU A 25 18.48 1.58 -0.79
N ARG A 26 18.04 0.41 -1.26
CA ARG A 26 18.28 -0.09 -2.62
C ARG A 26 17.91 0.92 -3.71
N TYR A 27 16.79 1.60 -3.53
CA TYR A 27 16.27 2.58 -4.51
C TYR A 27 16.51 4.03 -4.09
N ARG A 28 17.33 4.27 -3.07
CA ARG A 28 17.63 5.61 -2.52
C ARG A 28 16.37 6.40 -2.19
N GLY A 29 15.34 5.73 -1.64
CA GLY A 29 14.02 6.32 -1.42
C GLY A 29 14.00 7.53 -0.50
N ASP A 30 14.93 7.61 0.45
CA ASP A 30 15.08 8.73 1.38
C ASP A 30 16.25 9.68 1.04
N TYR A 31 16.85 9.53 -0.17
CA TYR A 31 17.94 10.40 -0.56
C TYR A 31 17.49 11.86 -0.70
N LYS A 32 18.15 12.78 -0.01
CA LYS A 32 17.81 14.23 0.09
C LYS A 32 16.39 14.52 0.56
N ILE A 33 15.79 13.62 1.35
CA ILE A 33 14.48 13.84 1.95
C ILE A 33 14.65 14.48 3.33
N ILE A 34 14.13 15.68 3.50
CA ILE A 34 14.16 16.45 4.76
C ILE A 34 12.93 16.11 5.61
N SER A 35 11.76 16.05 4.99
CA SER A 35 10.48 15.75 5.65
C SER A 35 9.86 14.50 5.03
N LEU A 36 8.92 13.88 5.70
CA LEU A 36 8.11 12.76 5.23
C LEU A 36 8.94 11.62 4.62
N ARG A 37 9.63 10.86 5.47
CA ARG A 37 10.41 9.69 5.05
C ARG A 37 9.52 8.63 4.41
N THR A 38 10.11 7.76 3.59
CA THR A 38 9.39 6.73 2.83
C THR A 38 8.61 5.77 3.76
N GLN A 39 9.12 5.47 4.94
CA GLN A 39 8.39 4.66 5.92
C GLN A 39 7.13 5.36 6.45
N GLU A 40 7.20 6.67 6.73
CA GLU A 40 6.02 7.43 7.15
C GLU A 40 5.01 7.55 6.01
N PHE A 41 5.49 7.81 4.79
CA PHE A 41 4.65 7.82 3.59
C PHE A 41 3.90 6.50 3.42
N PHE A 42 4.60 5.36 3.55
CA PHE A 42 3.95 4.04 3.50
C PHE A 42 2.85 3.90 4.55
N LYS A 43 3.10 4.29 5.81
CA LYS A 43 2.11 4.23 6.88
C LYS A 43 0.88 5.10 6.58
N ILE A 44 1.08 6.29 6.04
CA ILE A 44 0.00 7.21 5.67
C ILE A 44 -0.86 6.60 4.56
N MET A 45 -0.25 6.02 3.52
CA MET A 45 -0.98 5.38 2.44
C MET A 45 -1.70 4.11 2.91
N ALA A 46 -1.07 3.31 3.78
CA ALA A 46 -1.70 2.15 4.41
C ALA A 46 -2.90 2.57 5.27
N PHE A 47 -2.77 3.64 6.07
CA PHE A 47 -3.88 4.21 6.83
C PHE A 47 -5.03 4.63 5.92
N ALA A 48 -4.73 5.35 4.84
CA ALA A 48 -5.73 5.79 3.89
C ALA A 48 -6.50 4.60 3.29
N GLN A 49 -5.79 3.56 2.90
CA GLN A 49 -6.38 2.35 2.32
C GLN A 49 -7.24 1.57 3.31
N ILE A 50 -6.73 1.33 4.51
CA ILE A 50 -7.46 0.57 5.55
C ILE A 50 -8.71 1.33 6.01
N THR A 51 -8.67 2.66 6.06
CA THR A 51 -9.79 3.50 6.48
C THR A 51 -10.70 3.97 5.33
N GLY A 52 -10.49 3.47 4.09
CA GLY A 52 -11.31 3.78 2.93
C GLY A 52 -11.28 5.26 2.52
N ARG A 53 -10.14 5.95 2.67
CA ARG A 53 -10.02 7.36 2.27
C ARG A 53 -9.90 7.50 0.76
N VAL A 54 -10.78 8.27 0.18
CA VAL A 54 -10.86 8.43 -1.29
C VAL A 54 -9.93 9.51 -1.86
N SER A 55 -9.30 10.33 -1.00
CA SER A 55 -8.42 11.41 -1.46
C SER A 55 -7.27 11.70 -0.49
N LEU A 56 -6.18 12.27 -1.01
CA LEU A 56 -5.07 12.76 -0.19
C LEU A 56 -5.52 13.85 0.79
N SER A 57 -6.46 14.70 0.38
CA SER A 57 -7.01 15.77 1.24
C SER A 57 -7.76 15.18 2.43
N SER A 58 -8.62 14.19 2.22
CA SER A 58 -9.36 13.54 3.32
C SER A 58 -8.43 12.77 4.25
N THR A 59 -7.37 12.17 3.72
CA THR A 59 -6.34 11.48 4.51
C THR A 59 -5.61 12.44 5.43
N VAL A 60 -5.14 13.57 4.88
CA VAL A 60 -4.43 14.61 5.64
C VAL A 60 -5.33 15.21 6.72
N LEU A 61 -6.57 15.55 6.38
CA LEU A 61 -7.54 16.10 7.31
C LEU A 61 -7.78 15.14 8.50
N CYS A 62 -8.02 13.88 8.21
CA CYS A 62 -8.26 12.87 9.22
C CYS A 62 -7.07 12.67 10.16
N LEU A 63 -5.85 12.55 9.62
CA LEU A 63 -4.65 12.36 10.42
C LEU A 63 -4.29 13.60 11.25
N ASN A 64 -4.55 14.81 10.73
CA ASN A 64 -4.30 16.05 11.46
C ASN A 64 -5.36 16.34 12.54
N ALA A 65 -6.58 15.80 12.41
CA ALA A 65 -7.60 15.89 13.45
C ALA A 65 -7.24 15.11 14.73
N LEU A 66 -6.32 14.14 14.64
CA LEU A 66 -5.93 13.25 15.74
C LEU A 66 -4.40 13.25 15.94
N PRO A 67 -3.79 14.36 16.33
CA PRO A 67 -2.33 14.53 16.34
C PRO A 67 -1.61 13.57 17.29
N SER A 68 -2.18 13.29 18.46
CA SER A 68 -1.62 12.33 19.42
C SER A 68 -1.61 10.91 18.83
N GLN A 69 -2.70 10.48 18.24
CA GLN A 69 -2.81 9.15 17.63
C GLN A 69 -1.89 9.02 16.40
N ARG A 70 -1.77 10.08 15.60
CA ARG A 70 -0.83 10.16 14.49
C ARG A 70 0.61 9.96 14.98
N TYR A 71 1.01 10.68 16.02
CA TYR A 71 2.33 10.58 16.62
C TYR A 71 2.63 9.15 17.12
N HIS A 72 1.71 8.55 17.88
CA HIS A 72 1.85 7.19 18.38
C HIS A 72 1.84 6.11 17.27
N SER A 73 1.29 6.43 16.10
CA SER A 73 1.38 5.57 14.91
C SER A 73 2.74 5.67 14.20
N GLY A 74 3.65 6.53 14.71
CA GLY A 74 4.97 6.76 14.14
C GLY A 74 4.94 7.62 12.88
N ILE A 75 3.93 8.50 12.74
CA ILE A 75 3.83 9.53 11.70
C ILE A 75 4.11 10.87 12.38
N ARG A 76 5.36 11.30 12.33
CA ARG A 76 5.86 12.46 13.09
C ARG A 76 6.03 13.70 12.23
N SER A 77 6.22 13.53 10.94
CA SER A 77 6.40 14.65 10.00
C SER A 77 5.15 15.52 9.92
N GLU A 78 5.36 16.81 9.65
CA GLU A 78 4.27 17.69 9.30
C GLU A 78 3.56 17.18 8.05
N LEU A 79 2.25 17.01 8.14
CA LEU A 79 1.45 16.41 7.09
C LEU A 79 0.60 17.45 6.40
N THR A 80 1.01 17.80 5.17
CA THR A 80 0.24 18.63 4.25
C THR A 80 -0.12 17.86 2.99
N LYS A 81 -1.19 18.28 2.30
CA LYS A 81 -1.56 17.71 1.01
C LYS A 81 -0.41 17.80 0.00
N SER A 82 0.29 18.92 -0.04
CA SER A 82 1.42 19.16 -0.95
C SER A 82 2.59 18.23 -0.67
N ASN A 83 2.97 18.05 0.61
CA ASN A 83 4.03 17.13 1.00
C ASN A 83 3.68 15.68 0.64
N LEU A 84 2.44 15.27 0.87
CA LEU A 84 1.97 13.94 0.55
C LEU A 84 1.93 13.69 -0.96
N ALA A 85 1.41 14.65 -1.73
CA ALA A 85 1.39 14.58 -3.19
C ALA A 85 2.81 14.54 -3.79
N HIS A 86 3.71 15.40 -3.27
CA HIS A 86 5.10 15.39 -3.69
C HIS A 86 5.80 14.05 -3.39
N ALA A 87 5.58 13.50 -2.19
CA ALA A 87 6.10 12.19 -1.83
C ALA A 87 5.58 11.10 -2.77
N ASN A 88 4.29 11.11 -3.09
CA ASN A 88 3.67 10.15 -4.02
C ASN A 88 4.30 10.21 -5.42
N ASN A 89 4.61 11.40 -5.93
CA ASN A 89 5.22 11.59 -7.25
C ASN A 89 6.72 11.24 -7.28
N LYS A 90 7.43 11.42 -6.17
CA LYS A 90 8.89 11.27 -6.11
C LYS A 90 9.36 9.89 -5.68
N ARG A 91 8.56 9.16 -4.91
CA ARG A 91 8.97 7.84 -4.42
C ARG A 91 8.99 6.82 -5.55
N ASN A 92 10.08 6.06 -5.60
CA ASN A 92 10.20 4.97 -6.56
C ASN A 92 9.21 3.85 -6.18
N TRP A 93 8.30 3.53 -7.08
CA TRP A 93 7.29 2.49 -6.88
C TRP A 93 7.91 1.10 -6.61
N LYS A 94 9.11 0.83 -7.11
CA LYS A 94 9.83 -0.44 -6.92
C LYS A 94 10.08 -0.76 -5.43
N ILE A 95 10.20 0.26 -4.57
CA ILE A 95 10.32 0.07 -3.13
C ILE A 95 9.12 -0.71 -2.60
N PHE A 96 7.94 -0.27 -2.98
CA PHE A 96 6.67 -0.86 -2.52
C PHE A 96 6.41 -2.22 -3.17
N TYR A 97 6.78 -2.37 -4.44
CA TYR A 97 6.71 -3.64 -5.16
C TYR A 97 7.58 -4.71 -4.51
N ASP A 98 8.88 -4.44 -4.30
CA ASP A 98 9.79 -5.38 -3.66
C ASP A 98 9.32 -5.75 -2.24
N PHE A 99 8.81 -4.75 -1.51
CA PHE A 99 8.29 -5.00 -0.18
C PHE A 99 7.01 -5.85 -0.20
N ALA A 100 6.11 -5.60 -1.14
CA ALA A 100 4.91 -6.42 -1.33
C ALA A 100 5.28 -7.89 -1.65
N GLN A 101 6.29 -8.12 -2.50
CA GLN A 101 6.80 -9.47 -2.78
C GLN A 101 7.32 -10.18 -1.52
N ILE A 102 7.98 -9.43 -0.63
CA ILE A 102 8.43 -9.97 0.66
C ILE A 102 7.23 -10.37 1.52
N LEU A 103 6.21 -9.51 1.62
CA LEU A 103 5.01 -9.78 2.41
C LEU A 103 4.22 -10.97 1.86
N ILE A 104 4.08 -11.06 0.53
CA ILE A 104 3.43 -12.19 -0.13
C ILE A 104 4.13 -13.51 0.21
N LYS A 105 5.46 -13.55 0.13
CA LYS A 105 6.24 -14.75 0.50
C LYS A 105 6.05 -15.15 1.95
N GLU A 106 6.00 -14.19 2.87
CA GLU A 106 5.75 -14.48 4.29
C GLU A 106 4.31 -14.96 4.51
N ALA A 107 3.33 -14.30 3.89
CA ALA A 107 1.94 -14.72 3.96
C ALA A 107 1.73 -16.13 3.40
N THR A 108 2.30 -16.43 2.23
CA THR A 108 2.22 -17.76 1.62
C THR A 108 2.73 -18.86 2.56
N LYS A 109 3.81 -18.61 3.30
CA LYS A 109 4.32 -19.58 4.28
C LYS A 109 3.36 -19.81 5.45
N LEU A 110 2.66 -18.76 5.88
CA LEU A 110 1.72 -18.86 7.00
C LEU A 110 0.44 -19.63 6.62
N TYR A 111 0.08 -19.61 5.33
CA TYR A 111 -1.15 -20.23 4.82
C TYR A 111 -0.91 -21.48 3.97
N CYS A 112 0.34 -22.01 3.94
CA CYS A 112 0.64 -23.22 3.13
C CYS A 112 -0.14 -24.44 3.61
N ASP A 113 -0.44 -24.53 4.91
CA ASP A 113 -1.14 -25.66 5.52
C ASP A 113 -2.67 -25.47 5.59
N ASP A 114 -3.18 -24.30 5.20
CA ASP A 114 -4.62 -24.06 5.15
C ASP A 114 -5.26 -24.87 4.03
N SER A 115 -6.04 -25.90 4.39
CA SER A 115 -6.85 -26.65 3.45
C SER A 115 -8.05 -25.80 3.00
N ILE A 116 -8.14 -25.52 1.70
CA ILE A 116 -9.40 -25.10 1.12
C ILE A 116 -10.32 -26.33 1.20
N LYS A 117 -11.56 -26.15 1.68
CA LYS A 117 -12.60 -27.22 1.71
C LYS A 117 -13.07 -27.63 0.30
N LEU A 118 -12.18 -27.65 -0.66
CA LEU A 118 -12.39 -28.11 -2.02
C LEU A 118 -11.45 -29.29 -2.21
N ASP A 119 -11.99 -30.41 -2.70
CA ASP A 119 -11.27 -31.64 -3.09
C ASP A 119 -10.41 -31.40 -4.36
N ILE A 120 -9.56 -30.34 -4.31
CA ILE A 120 -8.69 -29.97 -5.42
C ILE A 120 -7.27 -29.86 -4.89
N ASP A 121 -6.40 -30.75 -5.30
CA ASP A 121 -4.98 -30.78 -4.93
C ASP A 121 -4.18 -29.63 -5.57
N ASP A 122 -4.65 -29.11 -6.70
CA ASP A 122 -4.02 -28.04 -7.44
C ASP A 122 -4.35 -26.64 -6.87
N GLY A 123 -3.42 -25.68 -7.05
CA GLY A 123 -3.63 -24.30 -6.62
C GLY A 123 -4.80 -23.65 -7.35
N VAL A 124 -5.78 -23.15 -6.61
CA VAL A 124 -6.95 -22.45 -7.17
C VAL A 124 -6.73 -20.95 -7.11
N TYR A 125 -6.89 -20.28 -8.25
CA TYR A 125 -6.68 -18.85 -8.38
C TYR A 125 -7.96 -18.18 -8.90
N ALA A 126 -8.32 -17.05 -8.31
CA ALA A 126 -9.32 -16.14 -8.85
C ALA A 126 -8.63 -15.02 -9.64
N LEU A 127 -9.13 -14.73 -10.84
CA LEU A 127 -8.68 -13.62 -11.66
C LEU A 127 -9.76 -12.55 -11.71
N ASP A 128 -9.43 -11.36 -11.24
CA ASP A 128 -10.29 -10.17 -11.34
C ASP A 128 -9.68 -9.11 -12.24
N SER A 129 -10.51 -8.29 -12.84
CA SER A 129 -10.06 -7.13 -13.62
C SER A 129 -10.81 -5.87 -13.24
N THR A 130 -10.07 -4.92 -12.70
CA THR A 130 -10.59 -3.61 -12.32
C THR A 130 -10.20 -2.57 -13.36
N THR A 131 -11.16 -1.76 -13.81
CA THR A 131 -10.91 -0.62 -14.69
C THR A 131 -10.76 0.63 -13.84
N ILE A 132 -9.62 1.32 -13.99
CA ILE A 132 -9.33 2.58 -13.30
C ILE A 132 -9.47 3.70 -14.32
N ASP A 133 -10.50 4.53 -14.16
CA ASP A 133 -10.73 5.70 -15.02
C ASP A 133 -9.64 6.76 -14.77
N LEU A 134 -9.10 7.30 -15.85
CA LEU A 134 -8.07 8.34 -15.85
C LEU A 134 -8.58 9.59 -16.55
N CYS A 135 -8.05 10.73 -16.16
CA CYS A 135 -8.33 11.99 -16.85
C CYS A 135 -7.63 12.00 -18.22
N LEU A 136 -8.40 12.10 -19.32
CA LEU A 136 -7.89 12.06 -20.69
C LEU A 136 -6.85 13.17 -20.97
N SER A 137 -7.05 14.35 -20.41
CA SER A 137 -6.14 15.49 -20.58
C SER A 137 -4.75 15.28 -19.92
N LEU A 138 -4.71 14.51 -18.85
CA LEU A 138 -3.47 14.20 -18.12
C LEU A 138 -2.81 12.91 -18.59
N PHE A 139 -3.59 11.97 -19.12
CA PHE A 139 -3.14 10.64 -19.53
C PHE A 139 -3.56 10.31 -20.97
N PRO A 140 -3.12 11.11 -21.98
CA PRO A 140 -3.55 10.93 -23.37
C PRO A 140 -3.08 9.61 -23.99
N TRP A 141 -2.06 8.99 -23.42
CA TRP A 141 -1.54 7.69 -23.83
C TRP A 141 -2.43 6.50 -23.43
N ALA A 142 -3.25 6.66 -22.38
CA ALA A 142 -4.10 5.59 -21.84
C ALA A 142 -5.51 5.62 -22.46
N LYS A 143 -5.64 5.82 -23.77
CA LYS A 143 -6.95 5.85 -24.47
C LYS A 143 -7.67 4.52 -24.29
N PHE A 144 -8.85 4.56 -23.69
CA PHE A 144 -9.75 3.41 -23.51
C PHE A 144 -10.96 3.48 -24.45
N ARG A 145 -11.49 4.70 -24.65
CA ARG A 145 -12.57 5.04 -25.62
C ARG A 145 -12.31 6.42 -26.21
N LYS A 146 -13.08 6.83 -27.23
CA LYS A 146 -12.91 8.14 -27.87
C LYS A 146 -12.86 9.32 -26.89
N THR A 147 -13.60 9.23 -25.78
CA THR A 147 -13.76 10.30 -24.79
C THR A 147 -13.23 9.96 -23.40
N LYS A 148 -12.62 8.78 -23.20
CA LYS A 148 -12.17 8.32 -21.87
C LYS A 148 -10.78 7.71 -21.94
N SER A 149 -9.97 8.01 -20.94
CA SER A 149 -8.75 7.27 -20.62
C SER A 149 -8.98 6.33 -19.45
N ALA A 150 -8.47 5.12 -19.52
CA ALA A 150 -8.51 4.17 -18.42
C ALA A 150 -7.36 3.16 -18.56
N ILE A 151 -6.98 2.57 -17.43
CA ILE A 151 -6.13 1.39 -17.39
C ILE A 151 -6.90 0.23 -16.81
N LYS A 152 -6.62 -0.97 -17.30
CA LYS A 152 -7.16 -2.21 -16.77
C LYS A 152 -6.10 -2.85 -15.89
N MET A 153 -6.43 -3.11 -14.65
CA MET A 153 -5.58 -3.83 -13.71
C MET A 153 -6.15 -5.24 -13.54
N HIS A 154 -5.36 -6.25 -13.86
CA HIS A 154 -5.70 -7.65 -13.62
C HIS A 154 -5.05 -8.08 -12.30
N THR A 155 -5.85 -8.61 -11.40
CA THR A 155 -5.37 -9.11 -10.11
C THR A 155 -5.66 -10.61 -10.04
N MET A 156 -4.62 -11.38 -9.81
CA MET A 156 -4.73 -12.80 -9.52
C MET A 156 -4.64 -13.01 -8.01
N ILE A 157 -5.59 -13.73 -7.45
CA ILE A 157 -5.63 -14.04 -6.01
C ILE A 157 -5.56 -15.56 -5.86
N ASN A 158 -4.58 -16.02 -5.09
CA ASN A 158 -4.57 -17.41 -4.64
C ASN A 158 -5.66 -17.57 -3.58
N LEU A 159 -6.60 -18.48 -3.81
CA LEU A 159 -7.70 -18.71 -2.87
C LEU A 159 -7.24 -19.37 -1.58
N LYS A 160 -6.08 -20.05 -1.56
CA LYS A 160 -5.39 -20.39 -0.32
C LYS A 160 -4.89 -19.11 0.34
N GLY A 161 -5.53 -18.72 1.46
CA GLY A 161 -5.17 -17.53 2.23
C GLY A 161 -5.53 -16.20 1.60
N SER A 162 -6.26 -16.16 0.47
CA SER A 162 -6.65 -14.92 -0.24
C SER A 162 -5.46 -14.00 -0.54
N ILE A 163 -4.33 -14.58 -0.94
CA ILE A 163 -3.07 -13.86 -1.16
C ILE A 163 -2.97 -13.40 -2.61
N PRO A 164 -2.73 -12.09 -2.88
CA PRO A 164 -2.55 -11.60 -4.23
C PRO A 164 -1.25 -12.15 -4.85
N GLY A 165 -1.33 -12.64 -6.09
CA GLY A 165 -0.17 -12.91 -6.94
C GLY A 165 0.23 -11.64 -7.68
N LEU A 166 1.42 -11.12 -7.43
CA LEU A 166 2.02 -10.04 -8.22
C LEU A 166 2.97 -10.68 -9.25
N GLN A 167 2.65 -10.55 -10.51
CA GLN A 167 3.54 -10.86 -11.63
C GLN A 167 4.21 -9.59 -12.15
#